data_2d28a7a5c02d3e5a2541f63a954d7bf0
#
_entry.id   2d28a7a5c02d3e5a2541f63a954d7bf0
#
_cell.length_a   1.000
_cell.length_b   1.000
_cell.length_c   1.000
_cell.angle_alpha   90.00
_cell.angle_beta   90.00
_cell.angle_gamma   90.00
#
_symmetry.space_group_name_H-M   'P 1'
#
loop_
_entity.id
_entity.type
_entity.pdbx_description
1 polymer ?
#
loop_
_entity_poly.entity_id
_entity_poly.type
_entity_poly.pdbx_seq_one_letter_code
_entity_poly.pdbx_strand_id
1 'polypeptide(L)'
;KEETIAMAEDVLNSFEQVYKKRWLSMMRSKLGLALAEKEDEKLITDLLDWMHASQSDYTNTFRNLSNSTLISGELYASKNFQNWHSRWQDRLEKEEQDRESSIAQMRSVNPSVIPRNHKVEEALQAGEQSDFKPFHDLINAMNEPYEEGEHLLPYQAPPQPGEKVLQTFCGT
;
A
#
# COMPACT_ATOMS: atom_id res chain seq x y z
N LYS A 1 13.29 -6.95 -40.73
CA LYS A 1 13.16 -5.62 -40.13
C LYS A 1 11.70 -5.24 -39.83
N GLU A 2 10.79 -5.40 -40.82
CA GLU A 2 9.35 -5.15 -40.62
C GLU A 2 8.72 -6.15 -39.64
N GLU A 3 9.06 -7.42 -39.74
CA GLU A 3 8.60 -8.47 -38.83
C GLU A 3 9.05 -8.23 -37.38
N THR A 4 10.26 -7.73 -37.17
CA THR A 4 10.79 -7.39 -35.87
C THR A 4 10.05 -6.18 -35.25
N ILE A 5 9.67 -5.22 -36.10
CA ILE A 5 8.88 -4.05 -35.67
C ILE A 5 7.47 -4.50 -35.26
N ALA A 6 6.81 -5.31 -36.07
CA ALA A 6 5.48 -5.85 -35.78
C ALA A 6 5.47 -6.64 -34.44
N MET A 7 6.49 -7.49 -34.21
CA MET A 7 6.63 -8.20 -32.93
C MET A 7 6.80 -7.24 -31.72
N ALA A 8 7.55 -6.16 -31.89
CA ALA A 8 7.73 -5.17 -30.85
C ALA A 8 6.42 -4.39 -30.56
N GLU A 9 5.68 -4.05 -31.61
CA GLU A 9 4.36 -3.39 -31.50
C GLU A 9 3.35 -4.30 -30.82
N ASP A 10 3.31 -5.59 -31.12
CA ASP A 10 2.43 -6.56 -30.46
C ASP A 10 2.72 -6.66 -28.96
N VAL A 11 3.99 -6.68 -28.56
CA VAL A 11 4.39 -6.67 -27.15
C VAL A 11 3.93 -5.39 -26.46
N LEU A 12 4.13 -4.23 -27.08
CA LEU A 12 3.70 -2.95 -26.53
C LEU A 12 2.18 -2.87 -26.40
N ASN A 13 1.44 -3.33 -27.41
CA ASN A 13 -0.03 -3.33 -27.41
C ASN A 13 -0.60 -4.29 -26.35
N SER A 14 0.10 -5.38 -26.04
CA SER A 14 -0.32 -6.32 -25.00
C SER A 14 -0.02 -5.82 -23.56
N PHE A 15 0.90 -4.85 -23.41
CA PHE A 15 1.38 -4.40 -22.10
C PHE A 15 0.26 -3.91 -21.21
N GLU A 16 -0.64 -3.07 -21.75
CA GLU A 16 -1.76 -2.50 -20.97
C GLU A 16 -2.63 -3.59 -20.35
N GLN A 17 -2.98 -4.62 -21.12
CA GLN A 17 -3.81 -5.72 -20.64
C GLN A 17 -3.09 -6.56 -19.58
N VAL A 18 -1.81 -6.85 -19.79
CA VAL A 18 -0.97 -7.59 -18.84
C VAL A 18 -0.82 -6.81 -17.54
N TYR A 19 -0.53 -5.51 -17.65
CA TYR A 19 -0.42 -4.61 -16.51
C TYR A 19 -1.73 -4.56 -15.71
N LYS A 20 -2.85 -4.29 -16.38
CA LYS A 20 -4.17 -4.20 -15.73
C LYS A 20 -4.53 -5.51 -15.01
N LYS A 21 -4.30 -6.66 -15.65
CA LYS A 21 -4.55 -7.97 -15.05
C LYS A 21 -3.71 -8.18 -13.77
N ARG A 22 -2.42 -7.85 -13.81
CA ARG A 22 -1.51 -7.99 -12.67
C ARG A 22 -1.86 -7.01 -11.56
N TRP A 23 -2.15 -5.76 -11.92
CA TRP A 23 -2.56 -4.74 -10.98
C TRP A 23 -3.84 -5.13 -10.24
N LEU A 24 -4.88 -5.57 -10.94
CA LEU A 24 -6.11 -6.06 -10.32
C LEU A 24 -5.87 -7.25 -9.39
N SER A 25 -5.04 -8.20 -9.80
CA SER A 25 -4.68 -9.34 -8.95
C SER A 25 -3.98 -8.90 -7.66
N MET A 26 -3.00 -8.00 -7.77
CA MET A 26 -2.32 -7.44 -6.59
C MET A 26 -3.28 -6.67 -5.67
N MET A 27 -4.16 -5.85 -6.24
CA MET A 27 -5.12 -5.06 -5.47
C MET A 27 -6.16 -5.94 -4.76
N ARG A 28 -6.60 -7.04 -5.40
CA ARG A 28 -7.42 -8.04 -4.73
C ARG A 28 -6.70 -8.64 -3.51
N SER A 29 -5.46 -9.06 -3.68
CA SER A 29 -4.67 -9.60 -2.56
C SER A 29 -4.56 -8.60 -1.41
N LYS A 30 -4.37 -7.32 -1.71
CA LYS A 30 -4.33 -6.23 -0.71
C LYS A 30 -5.66 -6.05 0.04
N LEU A 31 -6.77 -6.46 -0.54
CA LEU A 31 -8.11 -6.40 0.05
C LEU A 31 -8.62 -7.76 0.58
N GLY A 32 -7.78 -8.79 0.59
CA GLY A 32 -8.14 -10.12 1.09
C GLY A 32 -9.08 -10.89 0.16
N LEU A 33 -9.09 -10.57 -1.13
CA LEU A 33 -9.95 -11.20 -2.13
C LEU A 33 -9.15 -12.24 -2.91
N ALA A 34 -9.50 -13.53 -2.75
CA ALA A 34 -8.88 -14.65 -3.46
C ALA A 34 -9.56 -14.89 -4.81
N LEU A 35 -10.88 -14.79 -4.85
CA LEU A 35 -11.67 -14.94 -6.07
C LEU A 35 -11.69 -13.64 -6.88
N ALA A 36 -11.85 -13.78 -8.20
CA ALA A 36 -11.96 -12.64 -9.11
C ALA A 36 -13.41 -12.40 -9.49
N GLU A 37 -13.96 -11.26 -9.08
CA GLU A 37 -15.31 -10.83 -9.41
C GLU A 37 -15.29 -9.59 -10.33
N LYS A 38 -16.35 -9.44 -11.12
CA LYS A 38 -16.47 -8.35 -12.11
C LYS A 38 -16.45 -6.97 -11.46
N GLU A 39 -17.04 -6.83 -10.28
CA GLU A 39 -17.18 -5.57 -9.57
C GLU A 39 -15.94 -5.19 -8.73
N ASP A 40 -14.92 -6.05 -8.66
CA ASP A 40 -13.71 -5.80 -7.88
C ASP A 40 -12.96 -4.55 -8.35
N GLU A 41 -12.89 -4.32 -9.67
CA GLU A 41 -12.23 -3.14 -10.24
C GLU A 41 -12.86 -1.85 -9.71
N LYS A 42 -14.21 -1.81 -9.69
CA LYS A 42 -14.92 -0.65 -9.16
C LYS A 42 -14.72 -0.48 -7.67
N LEU A 43 -14.76 -1.57 -6.90
CA LEU A 43 -14.53 -1.54 -5.46
C LEU A 43 -13.13 -0.99 -5.13
N ILE A 44 -12.11 -1.43 -5.87
CA ILE A 44 -10.73 -0.96 -5.73
C ILE A 44 -10.62 0.53 -6.09
N THR A 45 -11.17 0.93 -7.23
CA THR A 45 -11.10 2.32 -7.70
C THR A 45 -11.80 3.27 -6.72
N ASP A 46 -12.99 2.90 -6.22
CA ASP A 46 -13.72 3.71 -5.24
C ASP A 46 -12.93 3.91 -3.94
N LEU A 47 -12.14 2.90 -3.50
CA LEU A 47 -11.23 3.07 -2.35
C LEU A 47 -10.12 4.08 -2.67
N LEU A 48 -9.47 3.92 -3.83
CA LEU A 48 -8.38 4.81 -4.22
C LEU A 48 -8.85 6.26 -4.40
N ASP A 49 -10.04 6.46 -4.96
CA ASP A 49 -10.66 7.78 -5.10
C ASP A 49 -10.96 8.40 -3.73
N TRP A 50 -11.50 7.60 -2.79
CA TRP A 50 -11.69 8.06 -1.41
C TRP A 50 -10.36 8.41 -0.75
N MET A 51 -9.32 7.59 -0.90
CA MET A 51 -7.99 7.86 -0.35
C MET A 51 -7.40 9.15 -0.91
N HIS A 52 -7.56 9.38 -2.21
CA HIS A 52 -7.11 10.62 -2.85
C HIS A 52 -7.84 11.84 -2.31
N ALA A 53 -9.17 11.79 -2.24
CA ALA A 53 -10.01 12.88 -1.78
C ALA A 53 -9.79 13.22 -0.29
N SER A 54 -9.54 12.20 0.54
CA SER A 54 -9.32 12.35 1.98
C SER A 54 -7.86 12.56 2.36
N GLN A 55 -6.93 12.48 1.40
CA GLN A 55 -5.48 12.53 1.63
C GLN A 55 -5.00 11.49 2.65
N SER A 56 -5.66 10.32 2.66
CA SER A 56 -5.30 9.23 3.55
C SER A 56 -3.96 8.59 3.14
N ASP A 57 -3.19 8.14 4.13
CA ASP A 57 -1.94 7.44 3.87
C ASP A 57 -2.21 6.06 3.25
N TYR A 58 -1.59 5.82 2.08
CA TYR A 58 -1.81 4.59 1.31
C TYR A 58 -1.42 3.34 2.09
N THR A 59 -0.21 3.31 2.63
CA THR A 59 0.33 2.16 3.35
C THR A 59 -0.50 1.86 4.59
N ASN A 60 -0.75 2.88 5.40
CA ASN A 60 -1.50 2.72 6.65
C ASN A 60 -2.96 2.34 6.39
N THR A 61 -3.60 2.84 5.33
CA THR A 61 -4.97 2.46 4.99
C THR A 61 -5.07 0.97 4.69
N PHE A 62 -4.23 0.42 3.81
CA PHE A 62 -4.24 -1.01 3.51
C PHE A 62 -3.83 -1.86 4.72
N ARG A 63 -2.86 -1.40 5.51
CA ARG A 63 -2.46 -2.10 6.75
C ARG A 63 -3.60 -2.13 7.76
N ASN A 64 -4.32 -1.03 7.94
CA ASN A 64 -5.47 -0.94 8.84
C ASN A 64 -6.62 -1.86 8.42
N LEU A 65 -6.90 -1.99 7.11
CA LEU A 65 -7.87 -2.94 6.58
C LEU A 65 -7.49 -4.40 6.88
N SER A 66 -6.19 -4.67 7.07
CA SER A 66 -5.66 -6.01 7.41
C SER A 66 -5.75 -6.34 8.91
N ASN A 67 -6.44 -5.52 9.71
CA ASN A 67 -6.64 -5.77 11.13
C ASN A 67 -8.01 -6.40 11.42
N SER A 68 -8.07 -7.22 12.48
CA SER A 68 -9.32 -7.83 12.94
C SER A 68 -10.23 -6.84 13.67
N THR A 69 -9.68 -5.73 14.14
CA THR A 69 -10.42 -4.68 14.85
C THR A 69 -10.95 -3.63 13.89
N LEU A 70 -12.07 -2.99 14.27
CA LEU A 70 -12.62 -1.86 13.52
C LEU A 70 -11.57 -0.76 13.37
N ILE A 71 -11.43 -0.27 12.16
CA ILE A 71 -10.56 0.85 11.85
C ILE A 71 -11.12 2.08 12.58
N SER A 72 -10.31 2.68 13.46
CA SER A 72 -10.69 3.85 14.24
C SER A 72 -10.06 5.12 13.67
N GLY A 73 -10.69 6.26 13.98
CA GLY A 73 -10.24 7.58 13.57
C GLY A 73 -11.28 8.35 12.76
N GLU A 74 -11.25 9.67 12.88
CA GLU A 74 -12.23 10.57 12.25
C GLU A 74 -12.32 10.40 10.73
N LEU A 75 -11.20 10.14 10.07
CA LEU A 75 -11.11 9.91 8.64
C LEU A 75 -11.98 8.72 8.20
N TYR A 76 -11.91 7.62 8.94
CA TYR A 76 -12.63 6.38 8.65
C TYR A 76 -14.10 6.42 9.11
N ALA A 77 -14.48 7.39 9.93
CA ALA A 77 -15.87 7.64 10.31
C ALA A 77 -16.69 8.34 9.20
N SER A 78 -16.04 8.80 8.14
CA SER A 78 -16.72 9.47 7.03
C SER A 78 -17.75 8.55 6.36
N LYS A 79 -18.91 9.10 5.98
CA LYS A 79 -19.98 8.34 5.34
C LYS A 79 -19.53 7.63 4.05
N ASN A 80 -18.64 8.27 3.29
CA ASN A 80 -18.11 7.69 2.06
C ASN A 80 -17.28 6.45 2.34
N PHE A 81 -16.40 6.49 3.34
CA PHE A 81 -15.63 5.32 3.76
C PHE A 81 -16.54 4.20 4.29
N GLN A 82 -17.48 4.53 5.15
CA GLN A 82 -18.41 3.53 5.73
C GLN A 82 -19.23 2.81 4.65
N ASN A 83 -19.72 3.54 3.66
CA ASN A 83 -20.44 2.95 2.52
C ASN A 83 -19.53 2.04 1.68
N TRP A 84 -18.30 2.45 1.43
CA TRP A 84 -17.32 1.61 0.75
C TRP A 84 -16.97 0.37 1.59
N HIS A 85 -16.70 0.55 2.86
CA HIS A 85 -16.34 -0.51 3.79
C HIS A 85 -17.43 -1.59 3.91
N SER A 86 -18.71 -1.19 3.96
CA SER A 86 -19.84 -2.14 3.94
C SER A 86 -19.82 -3.00 2.67
N ARG A 87 -19.67 -2.40 1.49
CA ARG A 87 -19.59 -3.14 0.22
C ARG A 87 -18.38 -4.09 0.18
N TRP A 88 -17.26 -3.69 0.76
CA TRP A 88 -16.08 -4.54 0.87
C TRP A 88 -16.34 -5.73 1.83
N GLN A 89 -17.03 -5.53 2.95
CA GLN A 89 -17.43 -6.62 3.83
C GLN A 89 -18.37 -7.60 3.11
N ASP A 90 -19.40 -7.10 2.43
CA ASP A 90 -20.33 -7.91 1.63
C ASP A 90 -19.59 -8.71 0.53
N ARG A 91 -18.50 -8.13 -0.01
CA ARG A 91 -17.66 -8.80 -0.99
C ARG A 91 -16.80 -9.91 -0.36
N LEU A 92 -16.24 -9.67 0.85
CA LEU A 92 -15.49 -10.69 1.60
C LEU A 92 -16.36 -11.88 2.00
N GLU A 93 -17.65 -11.69 2.28
CA GLU A 93 -18.59 -12.77 2.59
C GLU A 93 -18.80 -13.75 1.43
N LYS A 94 -18.44 -13.36 0.21
CA LYS A 94 -18.51 -14.25 -0.98
C LYS A 94 -17.25 -15.09 -1.19
N GLU A 95 -16.19 -14.82 -0.42
CA GLU A 95 -14.98 -15.64 -0.47
C GLU A 95 -15.21 -17.01 0.16
N GLU A 96 -14.55 -18.03 -0.38
CA GLU A 96 -14.57 -19.38 0.20
C GLU A 96 -13.65 -19.50 1.42
N GLN A 97 -12.66 -18.61 1.51
CA GLN A 97 -11.73 -18.55 2.65
C GLN A 97 -12.36 -17.83 3.83
N ASP A 98 -11.97 -18.25 5.04
CA ASP A 98 -12.42 -17.62 6.26
C ASP A 98 -11.76 -16.22 6.46
N ARG A 99 -12.28 -15.47 7.43
CA ARG A 99 -11.82 -14.12 7.72
C ARG A 99 -10.36 -14.08 8.17
N GLU A 100 -9.92 -15.08 8.90
CA GLU A 100 -8.53 -15.15 9.40
C GLU A 100 -7.54 -15.36 8.25
N SER A 101 -7.86 -16.22 7.30
CA SER A 101 -7.11 -16.46 6.07
C SER A 101 -7.03 -15.18 5.21
N SER A 102 -8.15 -14.45 5.08
CA SER A 102 -8.17 -13.15 4.36
C SER A 102 -7.26 -12.12 5.03
N ILE A 103 -7.28 -12.04 6.36
CA ILE A 103 -6.40 -11.14 7.13
C ILE A 103 -4.93 -11.54 6.94
N ALA A 104 -4.61 -12.82 7.03
CA ALA A 104 -3.24 -13.32 6.84
C ALA A 104 -2.74 -13.01 5.42
N GLN A 105 -3.56 -13.20 4.40
CA GLN A 105 -3.27 -12.82 3.02
C GLN A 105 -2.99 -11.31 2.91
N MET A 106 -3.87 -10.47 3.44
CA MET A 106 -3.68 -9.02 3.43
C MET A 106 -2.39 -8.60 4.11
N ARG A 107 -2.08 -9.15 5.29
CA ARG A 107 -0.86 -8.85 6.05
C ARG A 107 0.41 -9.24 5.31
N SER A 108 0.38 -10.31 4.52
CA SER A 108 1.54 -10.76 3.73
C SER A 108 1.89 -9.85 2.56
N VAL A 109 0.97 -9.00 2.11
CA VAL A 109 1.15 -8.09 0.95
C VAL A 109 1.00 -6.61 1.29
N ASN A 110 0.53 -6.28 2.50
CA ASN A 110 0.39 -4.91 3.00
C ASN A 110 1.44 -4.67 4.08
N PRO A 111 2.55 -4.00 3.76
CA PRO A 111 3.61 -3.75 4.74
C PRO A 111 3.10 -2.83 5.86
N SER A 112 3.62 -3.02 7.07
CA SER A 112 3.37 -2.12 8.21
C SER A 112 4.26 -0.89 8.16
N VAL A 113 5.45 -1.03 7.54
CA VAL A 113 6.43 0.05 7.37
C VAL A 113 6.96 0.07 5.94
N ILE A 114 7.34 1.25 5.48
CA ILE A 114 8.03 1.51 4.22
C ILE A 114 9.14 2.54 4.47
N PRO A 115 10.17 2.64 3.62
CA PRO A 115 11.20 3.68 3.76
C PRO A 115 10.60 5.06 3.41
N ARG A 116 9.96 5.69 4.40
CA ARG A 116 9.34 7.01 4.21
C ARG A 116 10.41 8.08 3.99
N ASN A 117 10.22 8.95 3.01
CA ASN A 117 11.22 9.93 2.61
C ASN A 117 11.73 10.78 3.78
N HIS A 118 10.86 11.25 4.70
CA HIS A 118 11.30 12.03 5.85
C HIS A 118 12.21 11.22 6.80
N LYS A 119 12.01 9.91 6.93
CA LYS A 119 12.91 9.04 7.72
C LYS A 119 14.22 8.74 7.01
N VAL A 120 14.20 8.68 5.70
CA VAL A 120 15.42 8.56 4.87
C VAL A 120 16.24 9.85 5.01
N GLU A 121 15.61 11.03 4.87
CA GLU A 121 16.29 12.32 5.04
C GLU A 121 16.87 12.51 6.46
N GLU A 122 16.12 12.13 7.50
CA GLU A 122 16.60 12.11 8.89
C GLU A 122 17.89 11.27 9.02
N ALA A 123 17.89 10.06 8.45
CA ALA A 123 19.05 9.17 8.48
C ALA A 123 20.24 9.72 7.69
N LEU A 124 20.00 10.35 6.53
CA LEU A 124 21.05 10.98 5.72
C LEU A 124 21.68 12.18 6.43
N GLN A 125 20.86 13.07 7.00
CA GLN A 125 21.33 14.24 7.75
C GLN A 125 22.16 13.86 8.99
N ALA A 126 21.74 12.82 9.72
CA ALA A 126 22.50 12.28 10.83
C ALA A 126 23.87 11.70 10.36
N GLY A 127 23.86 10.98 9.23
CA GLY A 127 25.06 10.41 8.62
C GLY A 127 26.09 11.47 8.21
N GLU A 128 25.68 12.63 7.72
CA GLU A 128 26.56 13.76 7.42
C GLU A 128 27.32 14.25 8.68
N GLN A 129 26.71 14.05 9.85
CA GLN A 129 27.32 14.37 11.16
C GLN A 129 28.05 13.19 11.78
N SER A 130 28.26 12.11 11.01
CA SER A 130 28.88 10.86 11.45
C SER A 130 28.06 10.07 12.49
N ASP A 131 26.76 10.36 12.64
CA ASP A 131 25.80 9.55 13.40
C ASP A 131 25.06 8.60 12.46
N PHE A 132 25.50 7.34 12.43
CA PHE A 132 24.89 6.29 11.59
C PHE A 132 23.80 5.49 12.31
N LYS A 133 23.47 5.83 13.56
CA LYS A 133 22.45 5.11 14.31
C LYS A 133 21.06 5.17 13.63
N PRO A 134 20.53 6.34 13.21
CA PRO A 134 19.23 6.41 12.51
C PRO A 134 19.20 5.59 11.22
N PHE A 135 20.32 5.54 10.48
CA PHE A 135 20.45 4.72 9.28
C PHE A 135 20.33 3.23 9.59
N HIS A 136 21.04 2.74 10.60
CA HIS A 136 20.97 1.33 11.01
C HIS A 136 19.58 0.98 11.56
N ASP A 137 18.97 1.84 12.34
CA ASP A 137 17.62 1.64 12.89
C ASP A 137 16.59 1.56 11.75
N LEU A 138 16.71 2.43 10.74
CA LEU A 138 15.84 2.40 9.55
C LEU A 138 16.01 1.10 8.76
N ILE A 139 17.25 0.65 8.52
CA ILE A 139 17.50 -0.63 7.84
C ILE A 139 16.89 -1.79 8.63
N ASN A 140 17.08 -1.82 9.95
CA ASN A 140 16.53 -2.87 10.80
C ASN A 140 14.99 -2.90 10.72
N ALA A 141 14.34 -1.75 10.72
CA ALA A 141 12.88 -1.67 10.53
C ALA A 141 12.45 -2.17 9.14
N MET A 142 13.26 -1.96 8.10
CA MET A 142 12.94 -2.40 6.73
C MET A 142 13.26 -3.88 6.47
N ASN A 143 13.96 -4.57 7.36
CA ASN A 143 14.21 -6.02 7.23
C ASN A 143 12.94 -6.85 7.53
N GLU A 144 12.01 -6.31 8.30
CA GLU A 144 10.77 -6.97 8.70
C GLU A 144 9.53 -6.12 8.38
N PRO A 145 9.32 -5.73 7.09
CA PRO A 145 8.34 -4.70 6.73
C PRO A 145 6.89 -5.13 6.93
N TYR A 146 6.63 -6.42 7.07
CA TYR A 146 5.28 -6.99 7.25
C TYR A 146 4.97 -7.35 8.71
N GLU A 147 5.97 -7.29 9.59
CA GLU A 147 5.81 -7.59 11.00
C GLU A 147 5.15 -6.44 11.79
N GLU A 148 4.76 -6.73 13.00
CA GLU A 148 4.21 -5.76 13.96
C GLU A 148 5.11 -5.69 15.19
N GLY A 149 5.31 -4.48 15.73
CA GLY A 149 6.11 -4.30 16.92
C GLY A 149 6.23 -2.84 17.31
N GLU A 150 6.42 -2.57 18.60
CA GLU A 150 6.57 -1.22 19.11
C GLU A 150 7.75 -0.47 18.48
N HIS A 151 8.83 -1.18 18.14
CA HIS A 151 10.01 -0.62 17.49
C HIS A 151 9.74 -0.13 16.06
N LEU A 152 8.67 -0.58 15.40
CA LEU A 152 8.25 -0.17 14.07
C LEU A 152 7.36 1.08 14.06
N LEU A 153 6.69 1.40 15.19
CA LEU A 153 5.75 2.52 15.28
C LEU A 153 6.32 3.87 14.80
N PRO A 154 7.59 4.24 15.10
CA PRO A 154 8.18 5.49 14.61
C PRO A 154 8.29 5.59 13.09
N TYR A 155 8.30 4.44 12.38
CA TYR A 155 8.42 4.36 10.93
C TYR A 155 7.06 4.24 10.21
N GLN A 156 5.97 4.02 10.95
CA GLN A 156 4.62 3.93 10.40
C GLN A 156 3.98 5.32 10.20
N ALA A 157 4.35 6.29 11.04
CA ALA A 157 3.78 7.62 10.99
C ALA A 157 4.04 8.33 9.65
N PRO A 158 3.00 8.90 8.99
CA PRO A 158 3.21 9.76 7.83
C PRO A 158 3.95 11.04 8.25
N PRO A 159 4.62 11.73 7.29
CA PRO A 159 5.33 12.97 7.59
C PRO A 159 4.37 14.05 8.09
N GLN A 160 4.80 14.82 9.10
CA GLN A 160 4.13 16.04 9.48
C GLN A 160 4.24 17.08 8.36
N PRO A 161 3.40 18.14 8.33
CA PRO A 161 3.42 19.12 7.25
C PRO A 161 4.81 19.72 6.96
N GLY A 162 5.64 19.91 8.00
CA GLY A 162 7.00 20.44 7.88
C GLY A 162 8.07 19.41 7.50
N GLU A 163 7.74 18.12 7.51
CA GLU A 163 8.67 17.02 7.20
C GLU A 163 8.49 16.49 5.77
N LYS A 164 7.54 17.07 5.00
CA LYS A 164 7.28 16.63 3.63
C LYS A 164 8.49 16.91 2.75
N VAL A 165 9.11 15.87 2.24
CA VAL A 165 10.17 15.97 1.23
C VAL A 165 9.51 16.22 -0.12
N LEU A 166 9.66 17.44 -0.63
CA LEU A 166 9.02 17.87 -1.89
C LEU A 166 9.82 17.47 -3.13
N GLN A 167 11.12 17.25 -2.99
CA GLN A 167 12.01 16.80 -4.05
C GLN A 167 12.96 15.75 -3.50
N THR A 168 13.11 14.64 -4.22
CA THR A 168 14.16 13.66 -3.99
C THR A 168 15.16 13.79 -5.12
N PHE A 169 16.43 13.96 -4.81
CA PHE A 169 17.50 13.97 -5.80
C PHE A 169 18.08 12.56 -5.90
N CYS A 170 17.88 11.91 -7.04
CA CYS A 170 18.73 10.79 -7.39
C CYS A 170 20.07 11.41 -7.73
N GLY A 171 21.09 11.16 -6.88
CA GLY A 171 22.43 11.71 -7.09
C GLY A 171 23.02 11.21 -8.42
N THR A 172 22.99 12.02 -9.42
CA THR A 172 23.76 11.93 -10.65
C THR A 172 24.56 13.21 -10.79
#